data_374111bfc63db629f2e9deb4c3a9e2a0
#
_entry.id   374111bfc63db629f2e9deb4c3a9e2a0
#
_cell.length_a   1.000
_cell.length_b   1.000
_cell.length_c   1.000
_cell.angle_alpha   90.00
_cell.angle_beta   90.00
_cell.angle_gamma   90.00
#
_symmetry.space_group_name_H-M   'P 1'
#
loop_
_entity.id
_entity.type
_entity.pdbx_description
1 polymer ?
#
loop_
_entity_poly.entity_id
_entity_poly.type
_entity_poly.pdbx_seq_one_letter_code
_entity_poly.pdbx_strand_id
1 'polypeptide(L)'
;FWLVAYPSQGHEMLFDAHTRAFTALGGVPRRGIYDNMKTAVDKVKKGKGRVVNARFTAMCAHYLFDSDFCNVASGWEKGVVEKNVQDSRRRIWLDAQKIQWGSFADLNVWLGERCRTLWGELRHPAFKGFSVLEMLEQERLELMPMPSAFDGYVEKPARVSSTCLVVVARNRYSV
;
A
#
# COMPACT_ATOMS: atom_id res chain seq x y z
N PHE A 1 -6.78 3.74 -8.78
CA PHE A 1 -5.94 4.34 -7.72
C PHE A 1 -6.68 4.40 -6.40
N TRP A 2 -5.93 4.35 -5.29
CA TRP A 2 -6.42 4.53 -3.93
C TRP A 2 -5.42 5.36 -3.13
N LEU A 3 -5.88 6.35 -2.39
CA LEU A 3 -5.02 7.24 -1.61
C LEU A 3 -5.27 7.06 -0.11
N VAL A 4 -4.19 6.97 0.64
CA VAL A 4 -4.21 6.96 2.10
C VAL A 4 -3.09 7.86 2.61
N ALA A 5 -3.38 8.69 3.60
CA ALA A 5 -2.41 9.56 4.25
C ALA A 5 -1.93 8.95 5.56
N TYR A 6 -0.62 9.04 5.82
CA TYR A 6 0.03 8.54 7.02
C TYR A 6 0.98 9.57 7.63
N PRO A 7 1.22 9.53 8.93
CA PRO A 7 2.16 10.44 9.58
C PRO A 7 3.63 10.11 9.31
N SER A 8 3.92 8.92 8.79
CA SER A 8 5.29 8.45 8.52
C SER A 8 5.35 7.48 7.35
N GLN A 9 6.58 7.02 7.00
CA GLN A 9 6.84 6.06 5.92
C GLN A 9 7.48 4.79 6.52
N GLY A 10 6.70 4.02 7.26
CA GLY A 10 7.13 2.75 7.85
C GLY A 10 6.56 1.54 7.11
N HIS A 11 7.03 0.34 7.49
CA HIS A 11 6.49 -0.92 6.99
C HIS A 11 5.02 -1.09 7.37
N GLU A 12 4.65 -0.71 8.59
CA GLU A 12 3.28 -0.78 9.10
C GLU A 12 2.31 0.03 8.23
N MET A 13 2.73 1.23 7.81
CA MET A 13 1.94 2.08 6.91
C MET A 13 1.81 1.47 5.52
N LEU A 14 2.88 0.85 5.02
CA LEU A 14 2.85 0.15 3.74
C LEU A 14 1.87 -1.04 3.80
N PHE A 15 1.88 -1.82 4.87
CA PHE A 15 0.99 -2.97 5.04
C PHE A 15 -0.48 -2.54 5.18
N ASP A 16 -0.76 -1.53 6.00
CA ASP A 16 -2.10 -0.96 6.13
C ASP A 16 -2.60 -0.36 4.81
N ALA A 17 -1.72 0.29 4.03
CA ALA A 17 -2.07 0.81 2.71
C ALA A 17 -2.52 -0.30 1.74
N HIS A 18 -1.85 -1.45 1.75
CA HIS A 18 -2.26 -2.62 0.95
C HIS A 18 -3.60 -3.16 1.41
N THR A 19 -3.78 -3.36 2.72
CA THR A 19 -5.05 -3.81 3.30
C THR A 19 -6.20 -2.91 2.88
N ARG A 20 -6.05 -1.60 3.01
CA ARG A 20 -7.07 -0.61 2.62
C ARG A 20 -7.31 -0.59 1.12
N ALA A 21 -6.25 -0.68 0.31
CA ALA A 21 -6.38 -0.71 -1.14
C ALA A 21 -7.12 -1.97 -1.61
N PHE A 22 -6.74 -3.14 -1.14
CA PHE A 22 -7.39 -4.40 -1.51
C PHE A 22 -8.85 -4.44 -1.04
N THR A 23 -9.14 -3.94 0.16
CA THR A 23 -10.51 -3.77 0.65
C THR A 23 -11.32 -2.84 -0.26
N ALA A 24 -10.76 -1.70 -0.66
CA ALA A 24 -11.45 -0.74 -1.52
C ALA A 24 -11.69 -1.29 -2.94
N LEU A 25 -10.73 -2.03 -3.48
CA LEU A 25 -10.84 -2.69 -4.79
C LEU A 25 -11.82 -3.88 -4.76
N GLY A 26 -12.03 -4.49 -3.62
CA GLY A 26 -12.91 -5.65 -3.45
C GLY A 26 -12.20 -6.99 -3.63
N GLY A 27 -10.88 -7.02 -3.56
CA GLY A 27 -10.06 -8.23 -3.67
C GLY A 27 -8.60 -7.95 -3.89
N VAL A 28 -7.81 -9.01 -4.00
CA VAL A 28 -6.35 -8.96 -4.15
C VAL A 28 -5.96 -9.22 -5.61
N PRO A 29 -5.21 -8.33 -6.27
CA PRO A 29 -4.69 -8.60 -7.61
C PRO A 29 -3.65 -9.72 -7.56
N ARG A 30 -3.52 -10.52 -8.62
CA ARG A 30 -2.53 -11.61 -8.70
C ARG A 30 -1.09 -11.12 -8.71
N ARG A 31 -0.86 -9.85 -9.09
CA ARG A 31 0.46 -9.26 -9.26
C ARG A 31 0.49 -7.80 -8.85
N GLY A 32 1.50 -7.42 -8.07
CA GLY A 32 1.82 -6.04 -7.73
C GLY A 32 3.13 -5.58 -8.37
N ILE A 33 3.18 -4.38 -8.92
CA ILE A 33 4.40 -3.77 -9.48
C ILE A 33 4.84 -2.64 -8.57
N TYR A 34 6.09 -2.70 -8.12
CA TYR A 34 6.64 -1.78 -7.13
C TYR A 34 7.86 -1.03 -7.64
N ASP A 35 8.02 0.20 -7.22
CA ASP A 35 9.33 0.86 -7.27
C ASP A 35 10.25 0.29 -6.19
N ASN A 36 11.56 0.56 -6.29
CA ASN A 36 12.57 0.11 -5.34
C ASN A 36 12.51 0.92 -4.04
N MET A 37 11.35 0.98 -3.40
CA MET A 37 11.17 1.67 -2.13
C MET A 37 11.87 0.93 -0.97
N LYS A 38 12.43 1.66 -0.02
CA LYS A 38 13.18 1.10 1.12
C LYS A 38 12.37 0.17 2.03
N THR A 39 11.06 0.30 2.03
CA THR A 39 10.16 -0.57 2.79
C THR A 39 9.87 -1.90 2.10
N ALA A 40 10.18 -2.03 0.82
CA ALA A 40 10.02 -3.27 0.07
C ALA A 40 11.34 -3.93 -0.32
N VAL A 41 12.42 -3.14 -0.50
CA VAL A 41 13.74 -3.61 -0.95
C VAL A 41 14.82 -3.15 0.02
N ASP A 42 15.51 -4.10 0.67
CA ASP A 42 16.63 -3.82 1.58
C ASP A 42 17.89 -3.43 0.81
N LYS A 43 18.14 -4.06 -0.35
CA LYS A 43 19.33 -3.80 -1.16
C LYS A 43 19.06 -4.05 -2.65
N VAL A 44 19.39 -3.07 -3.47
CA VAL A 44 19.43 -3.21 -4.92
C VAL A 44 20.84 -3.66 -5.33
N LYS A 45 20.95 -4.78 -6.04
CA LYS A 45 22.20 -5.30 -6.61
C LYS A 45 22.38 -4.80 -8.05
N LYS A 46 23.56 -4.97 -8.63
CA LYS A 46 23.79 -4.69 -10.05
C LYS A 46 22.87 -5.57 -10.91
N GLY A 47 22.25 -4.99 -11.93
CA GLY A 47 21.27 -5.67 -12.80
C GLY A 47 19.88 -5.81 -12.15
N LYS A 48 19.22 -6.95 -12.37
CA LYS A 48 17.86 -7.24 -11.85
C LYS A 48 17.82 -7.81 -10.43
N GLY A 49 18.98 -8.05 -9.80
CA GLY A 49 19.06 -8.65 -8.48
C GLY A 49 18.62 -7.68 -7.37
N ARG A 50 17.79 -8.15 -6.46
CA ARG A 50 17.31 -7.41 -5.29
C ARG A 50 17.32 -8.29 -4.05
N VAL A 51 17.51 -7.68 -2.90
CA VAL A 51 17.21 -8.29 -1.61
C VAL A 51 15.88 -7.68 -1.16
N VAL A 52 14.81 -8.43 -1.32
CA VAL A 52 13.47 -8.01 -0.91
C VAL A 52 13.37 -8.09 0.60
N ASN A 53 12.75 -7.12 1.22
CA ASN A 53 12.55 -7.09 2.66
C ASN A 53 11.70 -8.28 3.12
N ALA A 54 12.14 -9.00 4.17
CA ALA A 54 11.45 -10.21 4.64
C ALA A 54 10.01 -9.96 5.08
N ARG A 55 9.72 -8.83 5.75
CA ARG A 55 8.36 -8.46 6.18
C ARG A 55 7.46 -8.16 4.97
N PHE A 56 8.00 -7.50 3.94
CA PHE A 56 7.28 -7.28 2.69
C PHE A 56 6.98 -8.61 1.99
N THR A 57 7.94 -9.51 1.92
CA THR A 57 7.74 -10.88 1.38
C THR A 57 6.66 -11.64 2.15
N ALA A 58 6.64 -11.53 3.49
CA ALA A 58 5.60 -12.15 4.32
C ALA A 58 4.20 -11.59 4.01
N MET A 59 4.08 -10.27 3.78
CA MET A 59 2.81 -9.66 3.35
C MET A 59 2.37 -10.17 1.97
N CYS A 60 3.27 -10.26 1.00
CA CYS A 60 2.95 -10.81 -0.32
C CYS A 60 2.46 -12.26 -0.23
N ALA A 61 3.13 -13.07 0.60
CA ALA A 61 2.73 -14.46 0.84
C ALA A 61 1.38 -14.58 1.55
N HIS A 62 1.08 -13.69 2.52
CA HIS A 62 -0.21 -13.65 3.20
C HIS A 62 -1.37 -13.37 2.26
N TYR A 63 -1.21 -12.40 1.36
CA TYR A 63 -2.22 -12.03 0.36
C TYR A 63 -2.16 -12.88 -0.92
N LEU A 64 -1.16 -13.78 -1.05
CA LEU A 64 -0.97 -14.69 -2.19
C LEU A 64 -0.76 -13.98 -3.55
N PHE A 65 -0.17 -12.80 -3.56
CA PHE A 65 0.14 -12.10 -4.80
C PHE A 65 1.64 -12.05 -5.09
N ASP A 66 2.00 -12.03 -6.37
CA ASP A 66 3.38 -11.88 -6.82
C ASP A 66 3.82 -10.42 -6.81
N SER A 67 5.03 -10.16 -6.35
CA SER A 67 5.62 -8.82 -6.38
C SER A 67 6.72 -8.71 -7.42
N ASP A 68 6.56 -7.77 -8.35
CA ASP A 68 7.57 -7.38 -9.32
C ASP A 68 8.10 -5.98 -9.02
N PHE A 69 9.36 -5.75 -9.36
CA PHE A 69 10.00 -4.46 -9.14
C PHE A 69 10.43 -3.83 -10.46
N CYS A 70 10.14 -2.55 -10.64
CA CYS A 70 10.58 -1.77 -11.78
C CYS A 70 12.11 -1.82 -11.94
N ASN A 71 12.60 -1.90 -13.17
CA ASN A 71 14.02 -1.84 -13.45
C ASN A 71 14.57 -0.45 -13.11
N VAL A 72 15.81 -0.42 -12.59
CA VAL A 72 16.46 0.83 -12.15
C VAL A 72 16.60 1.88 -13.27
N ALA A 73 16.64 1.43 -14.53
CA ALA A 73 16.83 2.29 -15.72
C ALA A 73 15.59 2.43 -16.62
N SER A 74 14.43 1.86 -16.24
CA SER A 74 13.24 1.84 -17.12
C SER A 74 12.28 2.98 -16.79
N GLY A 75 12.56 4.16 -17.31
CA GLY A 75 11.69 5.33 -17.11
C GLY A 75 10.25 5.14 -17.60
N TRP A 76 10.01 4.28 -18.59
CA TRP A 76 8.67 4.00 -19.10
C TRP A 76 7.82 3.16 -18.14
N GLU A 77 8.42 2.23 -17.38
CA GLU A 77 7.73 1.45 -16.34
C GLU A 77 7.28 2.35 -15.18
N LYS A 78 8.08 3.37 -14.87
CA LYS A 78 7.74 4.40 -13.85
C LYS A 78 6.72 5.43 -14.31
N GLY A 79 6.66 5.70 -15.62
CA GLY A 79 5.83 6.78 -16.17
C GLY A 79 4.35 6.66 -15.82
N VAL A 80 3.80 5.46 -15.74
CA VAL A 80 2.40 5.24 -15.34
C VAL A 80 2.19 5.58 -13.87
N VAL A 81 3.09 5.15 -13.00
CA VAL A 81 3.01 5.43 -11.54
C VAL A 81 3.22 6.92 -11.28
N GLU A 82 4.23 7.52 -11.87
CA GLU A 82 4.52 8.96 -11.74
C GLU A 82 3.37 9.84 -12.23
N LYS A 83 2.77 9.48 -13.38
CA LYS A 83 1.60 10.18 -13.92
C LYS A 83 0.40 10.05 -12.98
N ASN A 84 0.11 8.89 -12.46
CA ASN A 84 -0.97 8.67 -11.52
C ASN A 84 -0.76 9.46 -10.21
N VAL A 85 0.46 9.53 -9.70
CA VAL A 85 0.79 10.35 -8.53
C VAL A 85 0.58 11.84 -8.81
N GLN A 86 1.02 12.35 -9.97
CA GLN A 86 0.84 13.74 -10.36
C GLN A 86 -0.65 14.10 -10.56
N ASP A 87 -1.41 13.24 -11.23
CA ASP A 87 -2.84 13.44 -11.46
C ASP A 87 -3.63 13.40 -10.15
N SER A 88 -3.29 12.48 -9.25
CA SER A 88 -3.87 12.41 -7.91
C SER A 88 -3.55 13.64 -7.07
N ARG A 89 -2.31 14.15 -7.14
CA ARG A 89 -1.94 15.42 -6.49
C ARG A 89 -2.78 16.59 -6.98
N ARG A 90 -2.95 16.73 -8.28
CA ARG A 90 -3.71 17.84 -8.87
C ARG A 90 -5.21 17.76 -8.56
N ARG A 91 -5.79 16.57 -8.58
CA ARG A 91 -7.25 16.37 -8.49
C ARG A 91 -7.76 16.21 -7.06
N ILE A 92 -6.92 15.76 -6.14
CA ILE A 92 -7.34 15.41 -4.78
C ILE A 92 -6.56 16.22 -3.75
N TRP A 93 -5.22 16.21 -3.84
CA TRP A 93 -4.39 16.77 -2.78
C TRP A 93 -4.51 18.27 -2.63
N LEU A 94 -4.67 19.00 -3.73
CA LEU A 94 -4.90 20.45 -3.70
C LEU A 94 -6.22 20.80 -3.02
N ASP A 95 -7.25 19.99 -3.16
CA ASP A 95 -8.53 20.21 -2.48
C ASP A 95 -8.43 19.81 -0.99
N ALA A 96 -7.74 18.73 -0.67
CA ALA A 96 -7.48 18.32 0.71
C ALA A 96 -6.74 19.41 1.52
N GLN A 97 -5.83 20.15 0.90
CA GLN A 97 -5.08 21.23 1.55
C GLN A 97 -5.93 22.45 1.93
N LYS A 98 -7.10 22.61 1.33
CA LYS A 98 -8.04 23.72 1.64
C LYS A 98 -8.89 23.46 2.87
N ILE A 99 -8.86 22.23 3.40
CA ILE A 99 -9.70 21.78 4.51
C ILE A 99 -8.81 21.58 5.74
N GLN A 100 -9.29 22.03 6.89
CA GLN A 100 -8.63 21.73 8.16
C GLN A 100 -9.13 20.38 8.68
N TRP A 101 -8.22 19.45 8.92
CA TRP A 101 -8.52 18.10 9.35
C TRP A 101 -8.36 17.95 10.86
N GLY A 102 -9.31 17.32 11.51
CA GLY A 102 -9.22 16.99 12.94
C GLY A 102 -8.27 15.82 13.22
N SER A 103 -8.16 14.89 12.26
CA SER A 103 -7.30 13.71 12.37
C SER A 103 -6.91 13.13 10.98
N PHE A 104 -5.91 12.24 10.96
CA PHE A 104 -5.62 11.42 9.77
C PHE A 104 -6.79 10.49 9.40
N ALA A 105 -7.59 10.09 10.38
CA ALA A 105 -8.77 9.26 10.12
C ALA A 105 -9.80 10.03 9.30
N ASP A 106 -10.12 11.27 9.66
CA ASP A 106 -11.06 12.12 8.93
C ASP A 106 -10.57 12.39 7.51
N LEU A 107 -9.28 12.73 7.37
CA LEU A 107 -8.66 12.89 6.06
C LEU A 107 -8.78 11.62 5.20
N ASN A 108 -8.53 10.45 5.78
CA ASN A 108 -8.57 9.19 5.04
C ASN A 108 -10.00 8.77 4.64
N VAL A 109 -11.01 9.10 5.43
CA VAL A 109 -12.42 8.93 5.04
C VAL A 109 -12.70 9.77 3.80
N TRP A 110 -12.40 11.06 3.84
CA TRP A 110 -12.59 11.96 2.72
C TRP A 110 -11.81 11.55 1.46
N LEU A 111 -10.53 11.16 1.62
CA LEU A 111 -9.71 10.67 0.50
C LEU A 111 -10.33 9.45 -0.16
N GLY A 112 -10.86 8.52 0.63
CA GLY A 112 -11.54 7.33 0.12
C GLY A 112 -12.80 7.66 -0.66
N GLU A 113 -13.64 8.59 -0.16
CA GLU A 113 -14.83 9.06 -0.87
C GLU A 113 -14.47 9.75 -2.18
N ARG A 114 -13.44 10.61 -2.14
CA ARG A 114 -12.98 11.32 -3.33
C ARG A 114 -12.40 10.38 -4.39
N CYS A 115 -11.67 9.33 -3.97
CA CYS A 115 -11.21 8.29 -4.90
C CYS A 115 -12.39 7.60 -5.61
N ARG A 116 -13.43 7.18 -4.87
CA ARG A 116 -14.61 6.52 -5.45
C ARG A 116 -15.37 7.43 -6.40
N THR A 117 -15.56 8.70 -6.05
CA THR A 117 -16.16 9.70 -6.94
C THR A 117 -15.41 9.79 -8.26
N LEU A 118 -14.09 9.93 -8.19
CA LEU A 118 -13.25 10.02 -9.39
C LEU A 118 -13.21 8.73 -10.21
N TRP A 119 -13.40 7.56 -9.62
CA TRP A 119 -13.52 6.31 -10.40
C TRP A 119 -14.73 6.34 -11.35
N GLY A 120 -15.84 6.95 -10.93
CA GLY A 120 -17.01 7.14 -11.79
C GLY A 120 -16.86 8.24 -12.84
N GLU A 121 -16.16 9.33 -12.48
CA GLU A 121 -15.97 10.48 -13.35
C GLU A 121 -14.90 10.27 -14.44
N LEU A 122 -13.84 9.52 -14.12
CA LEU A 122 -12.69 9.34 -15.01
C LEU A 122 -12.94 8.24 -16.03
N ARG A 123 -12.61 8.53 -17.29
CA ARG A 123 -12.58 7.51 -18.36
C ARG A 123 -11.34 6.63 -18.23
N HIS A 124 -11.54 5.33 -18.46
CA HIS A 124 -10.44 4.38 -18.44
C HIS A 124 -9.43 4.70 -19.57
N PRO A 125 -8.10 4.75 -19.29
CA PRO A 125 -7.11 5.21 -20.27
C PRO A 125 -7.03 4.36 -21.54
N ALA A 126 -7.22 3.05 -21.43
CA ALA A 126 -7.19 2.13 -22.57
C ALA A 126 -8.59 1.90 -23.17
N PHE A 127 -9.61 1.76 -22.33
CA PHE A 127 -10.99 1.47 -22.75
C PHE A 127 -11.87 2.72 -22.58
N LYS A 128 -11.69 3.69 -23.47
CA LYS A 128 -12.32 5.04 -23.37
C LYS A 128 -13.86 5.04 -23.33
N GLY A 129 -14.51 3.95 -23.73
CA GLY A 129 -15.95 3.77 -23.62
C GLY A 129 -16.45 3.58 -22.19
N PHE A 130 -15.56 3.21 -21.27
CA PHE A 130 -15.87 2.89 -19.88
C PHE A 130 -15.25 3.88 -18.90
N SER A 131 -15.89 4.08 -17.76
CA SER A 131 -15.28 4.73 -16.61
C SER A 131 -14.26 3.78 -15.92
N VAL A 132 -13.43 4.33 -15.04
CA VAL A 132 -12.54 3.52 -14.19
C VAL A 132 -13.35 2.58 -13.29
N LEU A 133 -14.50 3.04 -12.79
CA LEU A 133 -15.39 2.23 -11.95
C LEU A 133 -15.98 1.04 -12.71
N GLU A 134 -16.51 1.28 -13.91
CA GLU A 134 -17.07 0.20 -14.75
C GLU A 134 -16.04 -0.88 -15.09
N MET A 135 -14.79 -0.48 -15.35
CA MET A 135 -13.70 -1.44 -15.55
C MET A 135 -13.34 -2.19 -14.27
N LEU A 136 -13.32 -1.51 -13.12
CA LEU A 136 -13.07 -2.15 -11.85
C LEU A 136 -14.14 -3.21 -11.51
N GLU A 137 -15.42 -2.94 -11.81
CA GLU A 137 -16.49 -3.92 -11.59
C GLU A 137 -16.29 -5.20 -12.43
N GLN A 138 -15.72 -5.08 -13.64
CA GLN A 138 -15.35 -6.24 -14.45
C GLN A 138 -14.13 -6.95 -13.88
N GLU A 139 -13.10 -6.21 -13.46
CA GLU A 139 -11.88 -6.77 -12.87
C GLU A 139 -12.12 -7.49 -11.54
N ARG A 140 -13.12 -7.08 -10.75
CA ARG A 140 -13.46 -7.72 -9.47
C ARG A 140 -13.72 -9.22 -9.58
N LEU A 141 -14.23 -9.68 -10.72
CA LEU A 141 -14.48 -11.10 -10.97
C LEU A 141 -13.18 -11.92 -11.06
N GLU A 142 -12.07 -11.27 -11.38
CA GLU A 142 -10.74 -11.87 -11.54
C GLU A 142 -9.83 -11.68 -10.31
N LEU A 143 -10.23 -10.83 -9.35
CA LEU A 143 -9.48 -10.61 -8.13
C LEU A 143 -9.57 -11.84 -7.20
N MET A 144 -8.49 -12.11 -6.48
CA MET A 144 -8.50 -13.14 -5.45
C MET A 144 -9.28 -12.67 -4.21
N PRO A 145 -9.90 -13.57 -3.47
CA PRO A 145 -10.57 -13.23 -2.22
C PRO A 145 -9.63 -12.52 -1.25
N MET A 146 -10.13 -11.50 -0.56
CA MET A 146 -9.39 -10.79 0.48
C MET A 146 -9.34 -11.67 1.75
N PRO A 147 -8.16 -12.12 2.23
CA PRO A 147 -8.04 -12.77 3.54
C PRO A 147 -8.20 -11.72 4.67
N SER A 148 -7.97 -12.15 5.91
CA SER A 148 -7.85 -11.21 7.04
C SER A 148 -6.77 -10.16 6.78
N ALA A 149 -6.86 -9.01 7.44
CA ALA A 149 -5.82 -7.99 7.37
C ALA A 149 -4.45 -8.57 7.79
N PHE A 150 -3.40 -8.20 7.07
CA PHE A 150 -2.05 -8.64 7.42
C PHE A 150 -1.60 -7.99 8.72
N ASP A 151 -1.28 -8.81 9.72
CA ASP A 151 -0.64 -8.35 10.95
C ASP A 151 0.87 -8.36 10.78
N GLY A 152 1.43 -7.21 10.49
CA GLY A 152 2.85 -7.01 10.25
C GLY A 152 3.66 -6.86 11.53
N TYR A 153 3.38 -7.61 12.60
CA TYR A 153 4.09 -7.54 13.88
C TYR A 153 5.60 -7.76 13.73
N VAL A 154 6.35 -7.22 14.67
CA VAL A 154 7.80 -7.44 14.79
C VAL A 154 8.06 -8.37 15.97
N GLU A 155 8.48 -9.60 15.67
CA GLU A 155 8.91 -10.54 16.68
C GLU A 155 10.30 -10.16 17.22
N LYS A 156 10.41 -10.07 18.53
CA LYS A 156 11.68 -9.82 19.22
C LYS A 156 11.86 -10.85 20.32
N PRO A 157 12.76 -11.81 20.16
CA PRO A 157 13.08 -12.72 21.26
C PRO A 157 13.68 -11.91 22.43
N ALA A 158 13.16 -12.14 23.62
CA ALA A 158 13.62 -11.48 24.81
C ALA A 158 13.76 -12.50 25.96
N ARG A 159 14.79 -12.31 26.79
CA ARG A 159 15.00 -13.15 27.96
C ARG A 159 14.10 -12.68 29.09
N VAL A 160 13.35 -13.60 29.67
CA VAL A 160 12.59 -13.38 30.91
C VAL A 160 13.54 -13.29 32.09
N SER A 161 13.41 -12.25 32.92
CA SER A 161 14.17 -12.12 34.15
C SER A 161 13.69 -13.09 35.22
N SER A 162 14.47 -13.26 36.30
CA SER A 162 14.08 -14.05 37.48
C SER A 162 12.82 -13.52 38.20
N THR A 163 12.41 -12.29 37.92
CA THR A 163 11.18 -11.64 38.42
C THR A 163 10.04 -11.69 37.44
N CYS A 164 10.07 -12.60 36.46
CA CYS A 164 9.02 -12.77 35.42
C CYS A 164 8.77 -11.50 34.60
N LEU A 165 9.82 -10.72 34.32
CA LEU A 165 9.73 -9.50 33.53
C LEU A 165 10.53 -9.60 32.24
N VAL A 166 9.95 -9.06 31.15
CA VAL A 166 10.66 -8.81 29.87
C VAL A 166 10.86 -7.32 29.68
N VAL A 167 12.02 -6.94 29.16
CA VAL A 167 12.31 -5.54 28.82
C VAL A 167 12.20 -5.35 27.32
N VAL A 168 11.26 -4.50 26.88
CA VAL A 168 11.08 -4.11 25.48
C VAL A 168 11.06 -2.60 25.40
N ALA A 169 11.92 -2.01 24.55
CA ALA A 169 12.03 -0.57 24.35
C ALA A 169 12.12 0.25 25.64
N ARG A 170 12.91 -0.23 26.62
CA ARG A 170 13.11 0.33 27.98
C ARG A 170 11.90 0.22 28.93
N ASN A 171 10.79 -0.36 28.51
CA ASN A 171 9.66 -0.67 29.36
C ASN A 171 9.74 -2.12 29.86
N ARG A 172 9.14 -2.37 31.04
CA ARG A 172 9.09 -3.69 31.66
C ARG A 172 7.66 -4.22 31.56
N TYR A 173 7.52 -5.45 31.12
CA TYR A 173 6.24 -6.14 30.98
C TYR A 173 6.30 -7.46 31.76
N SER A 174 5.23 -7.78 32.48
CA SER A 174 5.05 -9.09 33.13
C SER A 174 4.75 -10.15 32.07
N VAL A 175 5.23 -11.38 32.29
CA VAL A 175 5.00 -12.53 31.41
C VAL A 175 4.33 -13.62 32.24
#